data_8b79a88e6d790a7c73ac11ee9f56edb7
#
_entry.id   8b79a88e6d790a7c73ac11ee9f56edb7
#
_cell.length_a   1.000
_cell.length_b   1.000
_cell.length_c   1.000
_cell.angle_alpha   90.00
_cell.angle_beta   90.00
_cell.angle_gamma   90.00
#
_symmetry.space_group_name_H-M   'P 1'
#
loop_
_entity.id
_entity.type
_entity.pdbx_description
1 polymer ?
#
loop_
_entity_poly.entity_id
_entity_poly.type
_entity_poly.pdbx_seq_one_letter_code
_entity_poly.pdbx_strand_id
1 'polypeptide(L)'
;MQHAHHYLRQRDVPLLIFQDKLNLLSREPIQEGTLDYCRQHGIGFISFSPLAQGLLTSRYLHCRPTEAGAEADIPADSRMAARTSLSADVLTPQLLQQLNEWNRRAQSRGETLAQMAMAWVLAQQGVTSAIVGASSTRQLSEILRAVSAAPF
;
A
#
# COMPACT_ATOMS: atom_id res chain seq x y z
N MET A 1 16.06 -4.41 11.06
CA MET A 1 16.49 -5.24 9.91
C MET A 1 18.02 -5.38 9.85
N GLN A 2 18.84 -4.32 9.89
CA GLN A 2 20.32 -4.35 9.78
C GLN A 2 20.99 -5.30 10.79
N HIS A 3 20.59 -5.28 12.07
CA HIS A 3 21.11 -6.20 13.09
C HIS A 3 20.87 -7.69 12.74
N ALA A 4 19.66 -8.01 12.23
CA ALA A 4 19.35 -9.38 11.84
C ALA A 4 20.25 -9.83 10.66
N HIS A 5 20.44 -8.97 9.65
CA HIS A 5 21.32 -9.25 8.54
C HIS A 5 22.77 -9.49 8.99
N HIS A 6 23.30 -8.61 9.85
CA HIS A 6 24.65 -8.78 10.41
C HIS A 6 24.80 -10.09 11.17
N TYR A 7 23.84 -10.41 12.05
CA TYR A 7 23.82 -11.66 12.83
C TYR A 7 23.80 -12.91 11.93
N LEU A 8 23.00 -12.91 10.86
CA LEU A 8 22.91 -14.02 9.92
C LEU A 8 24.20 -14.18 9.12
N ARG A 9 24.81 -13.06 8.67
CA ARG A 9 26.08 -13.10 7.93
C ARG A 9 27.22 -13.70 8.74
N GLN A 10 27.29 -13.48 10.05
CA GLN A 10 28.29 -14.09 10.94
C GLN A 10 28.15 -15.62 11.03
N ARG A 11 27.07 -16.19 10.50
CA ARG A 11 26.74 -17.62 10.52
C ARG A 11 26.63 -18.21 9.13
N ASP A 12 27.11 -17.49 8.12
CA ASP A 12 27.00 -17.87 6.71
C ASP A 12 25.57 -18.17 6.24
N VAL A 13 24.58 -17.53 6.89
CA VAL A 13 23.17 -17.62 6.50
C VAL A 13 22.77 -16.39 5.70
N PRO A 14 22.38 -16.53 4.42
CA PRO A 14 21.95 -15.39 3.62
C PRO A 14 20.57 -14.88 4.04
N LEU A 15 20.43 -13.56 4.18
CA LEU A 15 19.11 -12.91 4.23
C LEU A 15 18.67 -12.62 2.81
N LEU A 16 17.76 -13.44 2.27
CA LEU A 16 17.36 -13.36 0.86
C LEU A 16 16.26 -12.32 0.63
N ILE A 17 15.32 -12.24 1.55
CA ILE A 17 14.10 -11.44 1.40
C ILE A 17 13.77 -10.75 2.73
N PHE A 18 13.37 -9.50 2.64
CA PHE A 18 12.79 -8.74 3.74
C PHE A 18 11.39 -8.26 3.33
N GLN A 19 10.42 -8.39 4.22
CA GLN A 19 9.05 -7.97 3.98
C GLN A 19 8.67 -6.85 4.92
N ASP A 20 8.15 -5.75 4.38
CA ASP A 20 7.65 -4.67 5.19
C ASP A 20 6.47 -3.95 4.52
N LYS A 21 5.77 -3.13 5.31
CA LYS A 21 4.63 -2.35 4.84
C LYS A 21 5.11 -1.16 4.02
N LEU A 22 4.67 -1.09 2.77
CA LEU A 22 4.97 0.04 1.89
C LEU A 22 3.78 0.37 1.01
N ASN A 23 3.30 1.61 1.10
CA ASN A 23 2.24 2.16 0.26
C ASN A 23 2.26 3.69 0.33
N LEU A 24 1.36 4.37 -0.38
CA LEU A 24 1.29 5.85 -0.41
C LEU A 24 1.08 6.49 0.96
N LEU A 25 0.45 5.77 1.92
CA LEU A 25 0.19 6.24 3.28
C LEU A 25 1.28 5.84 4.29
N SER A 26 2.04 4.77 4.00
CA SER A 26 3.10 4.23 4.86
C SER A 26 4.38 4.16 4.05
N ARG A 27 5.33 5.06 4.34
CA ARG A 27 6.59 5.23 3.59
C ARG A 27 7.83 5.02 4.47
N GLU A 28 7.64 4.47 5.66
CA GLU A 28 8.71 4.28 6.65
C GLU A 28 9.92 3.53 6.07
N PRO A 29 9.77 2.44 5.25
CA PRO A 29 10.92 1.76 4.68
C PRO A 29 11.80 2.62 3.75
N ILE A 30 11.20 3.65 3.14
CA ILE A 30 11.95 4.64 2.34
C ILE A 30 12.63 5.65 3.27
N GLN A 31 11.87 6.22 4.21
CA GLN A 31 12.33 7.29 5.10
C GLN A 31 13.45 6.84 6.05
N GLU A 32 13.37 5.59 6.53
CA GLU A 32 14.36 4.97 7.42
C GLU A 32 15.55 4.34 6.68
N GLY A 33 15.54 4.39 5.35
CA GLY A 33 16.60 3.83 4.51
C GLY A 33 16.60 2.29 4.44
N THR A 34 15.56 1.62 4.92
CA THR A 34 15.46 0.15 4.91
C THR A 34 15.43 -0.38 3.48
N LEU A 35 14.69 0.28 2.60
CA LEU A 35 14.60 -0.10 1.19
C LEU A 35 15.94 0.04 0.47
N ASP A 36 16.64 1.14 0.70
CA ASP A 36 17.99 1.36 0.15
C ASP A 36 18.99 0.34 0.68
N TYR A 37 18.91 0.03 1.97
CA TYR A 37 19.77 -1.01 2.56
C TYR A 37 19.55 -2.37 1.90
N CYS A 38 18.30 -2.79 1.68
CA CYS A 38 17.99 -4.02 0.97
C CYS A 38 18.62 -4.04 -0.41
N ARG A 39 18.43 -2.96 -1.18
CA ARG A 39 18.98 -2.80 -2.53
C ARG A 39 20.51 -2.89 -2.56
N GLN A 40 21.20 -2.22 -1.63
CA GLN A 40 22.67 -2.20 -1.54
C GLN A 40 23.27 -3.57 -1.16
N HIS A 41 22.51 -4.40 -0.46
CA HIS A 41 22.98 -5.70 0.04
C HIS A 41 22.42 -6.90 -0.74
N GLY A 42 21.71 -6.66 -1.85
CA GLY A 42 21.12 -7.73 -2.66
C GLY A 42 19.99 -8.50 -1.95
N ILE A 43 19.32 -7.84 -0.98
CA ILE A 43 18.18 -8.41 -0.26
C ILE A 43 16.91 -8.01 -1.00
N GLY A 44 16.08 -8.98 -1.40
CA GLY A 44 14.79 -8.70 -2.01
C GLY A 44 13.85 -8.02 -1.01
N PHE A 45 13.15 -6.95 -1.46
CA PHE A 45 12.13 -6.29 -0.64
C PHE A 45 10.73 -6.61 -1.16
N ILE A 46 9.89 -7.17 -0.29
CA ILE A 46 8.48 -7.47 -0.60
C ILE A 46 7.59 -6.49 0.16
N SER A 47 6.81 -5.70 -0.57
CA SER A 47 5.80 -4.83 0.03
C SER A 47 4.56 -5.63 0.43
N PHE A 48 4.07 -5.46 1.67
CA PHE A 48 2.73 -5.90 2.04
C PHE A 48 1.78 -4.72 2.23
N SER A 49 0.47 -4.98 2.16
CA SER A 49 -0.59 -3.97 2.22
C SER A 49 -0.40 -2.78 1.26
N PRO A 50 -0.06 -2.99 -0.02
CA PRO A 50 0.22 -1.91 -0.96
C PRO A 50 -0.99 -1.01 -1.20
N LEU A 51 -2.22 -1.50 -0.99
CA LEU A 51 -3.46 -0.74 -1.08
C LEU A 51 -4.01 -0.28 0.27
N ALA A 52 -3.18 -0.31 1.34
CA ALA A 52 -3.56 0.15 2.68
C ALA A 52 -4.92 -0.41 3.12
N GLN A 53 -5.12 -1.73 3.00
CA GLN A 53 -6.36 -2.44 3.36
C GLN A 53 -7.61 -1.96 2.61
N GLY A 54 -7.43 -1.35 1.44
CA GLY A 54 -8.49 -0.83 0.59
C GLY A 54 -8.69 0.68 0.67
N LEU A 55 -7.99 1.40 1.55
CA LEU A 55 -8.02 2.88 1.60
C LEU A 55 -7.56 3.50 0.29
N LEU A 56 -6.58 2.91 -0.38
CA LEU A 56 -6.05 3.34 -1.66
C LEU A 56 -6.85 2.75 -2.85
N THR A 57 -8.16 2.65 -2.70
CA THR A 57 -9.12 2.28 -3.75
C THR A 57 -10.25 3.29 -3.80
N SER A 58 -11.17 3.15 -4.77
CA SER A 58 -12.36 4.00 -4.84
C SER A 58 -13.38 3.77 -3.71
N ARG A 59 -13.18 2.73 -2.89
CA ARG A 59 -14.15 2.24 -1.91
C ARG A 59 -14.58 3.27 -0.87
N TYR A 60 -13.64 4.11 -0.40
CA TYR A 60 -13.87 5.07 0.69
C TYR A 60 -13.93 6.53 0.24
N LEU A 61 -13.83 6.82 -1.06
CA LEU A 61 -13.78 8.20 -1.58
C LEU A 61 -15.04 9.02 -1.30
N HIS A 62 -16.17 8.35 -1.13
CA HIS A 62 -17.48 9.00 -0.89
C HIS A 62 -17.93 8.90 0.57
N CYS A 63 -17.11 8.30 1.44
CA CYS A 63 -17.38 8.25 2.86
C CYS A 63 -17.34 9.66 3.47
N ARG A 64 -18.15 9.88 4.50
CA ARG A 64 -18.08 11.12 5.29
C ARG A 64 -17.03 10.95 6.39
N PRO A 65 -16.36 12.05 6.79
CA PRO A 65 -15.47 12.00 7.96
C PRO A 65 -16.24 11.51 9.18
N THR A 66 -15.60 10.67 9.99
CA THR A 66 -16.20 10.24 11.23
C THR A 66 -16.07 11.38 12.25
N GLU A 67 -17.16 12.11 12.50
CA GLU A 67 -17.30 12.92 13.71
C GLU A 67 -17.75 11.98 14.84
N ALA A 68 -17.32 12.24 16.08
CA ALA A 68 -17.64 11.38 17.21
C ALA A 68 -19.16 11.14 17.31
N GLY A 69 -19.61 9.93 17.03
CA GLY A 69 -21.02 9.51 17.10
C GLY A 69 -21.79 9.45 15.79
N ALA A 70 -21.19 9.83 14.63
CA ALA A 70 -21.81 9.64 13.33
C ALA A 70 -21.35 8.29 12.73
N GLU A 71 -22.28 7.45 12.27
CA GLU A 71 -21.95 6.32 11.43
C GLU A 71 -21.44 6.87 10.08
N ALA A 72 -20.17 6.64 9.77
CA ALA A 72 -19.65 6.90 8.45
C ALA A 72 -20.40 6.02 7.43
N ASP A 73 -20.67 6.52 6.23
CA ASP A 73 -21.23 5.75 5.12
C ASP A 73 -20.20 4.69 4.65
N ILE A 74 -19.93 3.71 5.52
CA ILE A 74 -18.93 2.67 5.30
C ILE A 74 -19.55 1.58 4.44
N PRO A 75 -18.95 1.22 3.29
CA PRO A 75 -19.45 0.13 2.48
C PRO A 75 -19.52 -1.18 3.27
N ALA A 76 -20.68 -1.83 3.27
CA ALA A 76 -20.95 -3.03 4.09
C ALA A 76 -20.03 -4.21 3.76
N ASP A 77 -19.54 -4.30 2.53
CA ASP A 77 -18.60 -5.32 2.05
C ASP A 77 -17.11 -4.95 2.28
N SER A 78 -16.83 -3.93 3.08
CA SER A 78 -15.47 -3.43 3.33
C SER A 78 -14.84 -4.09 4.55
N ARG A 79 -13.50 -4.07 4.61
CA ARG A 79 -12.74 -4.51 5.80
C ARG A 79 -13.04 -3.65 7.03
N MET A 80 -13.39 -2.39 6.81
CA MET A 80 -13.78 -1.46 7.87
C MET A 80 -15.12 -1.86 8.49
N ALA A 81 -16.12 -2.22 7.68
CA ALA A 81 -17.40 -2.75 8.15
C ALA A 81 -17.22 -4.08 8.91
N ALA A 82 -16.30 -4.93 8.47
CA ALA A 82 -15.96 -6.17 9.14
C ALA A 82 -15.23 -5.98 10.48
N ARG A 83 -14.81 -4.77 10.84
CA ARG A 83 -14.09 -4.41 12.08
C ARG A 83 -12.85 -5.28 12.37
N THR A 84 -12.21 -5.85 11.35
CA THR A 84 -11.13 -6.81 11.54
C THR A 84 -9.76 -6.17 11.74
N SER A 85 -9.45 -5.13 10.96
CA SER A 85 -8.09 -4.55 10.96
C SER A 85 -8.03 -3.08 10.56
N LEU A 86 -9.18 -2.48 10.23
CA LEU A 86 -9.31 -1.08 9.82
C LEU A 86 -10.48 -0.46 10.58
N SER A 87 -10.19 0.53 11.41
CA SER A 87 -11.20 1.26 12.18
C SER A 87 -11.72 2.47 11.40
N ALA A 88 -12.97 2.88 11.64
CA ALA A 88 -13.60 4.01 10.95
C ALA A 88 -12.97 5.37 11.30
N ASP A 89 -12.37 5.50 12.48
CA ASP A 89 -11.70 6.70 12.98
C ASP A 89 -10.49 7.12 12.14
N VAL A 90 -9.95 6.24 11.30
CA VAL A 90 -8.90 6.59 10.33
C VAL A 90 -9.41 7.50 9.20
N LEU A 91 -10.74 7.52 8.93
CA LEU A 91 -11.34 8.36 7.89
C LEU A 91 -11.47 9.83 8.34
N THR A 92 -10.34 10.44 8.63
CA THR A 92 -10.30 11.88 8.95
C THR A 92 -10.59 12.73 7.71
N PRO A 93 -11.06 13.98 7.89
CA PRO A 93 -11.23 14.92 6.77
C PRO A 93 -9.96 15.06 5.92
N GLN A 94 -8.79 15.11 6.57
CA GLN A 94 -7.49 15.24 5.93
C GLN A 94 -7.17 14.01 5.06
N LEU A 95 -7.41 12.79 5.58
CA LEU A 95 -7.19 11.57 4.81
C LEU A 95 -8.12 11.51 3.61
N LEU A 96 -9.40 11.80 3.78
CA LEU A 96 -10.37 11.79 2.68
C LEU A 96 -10.02 12.83 1.60
N GLN A 97 -9.59 14.03 1.98
CA GLN A 97 -9.08 15.03 1.05
C GLN A 97 -7.88 14.48 0.25
N GLN A 98 -6.92 13.88 0.92
CA GLN A 98 -5.72 13.31 0.30
C GLN A 98 -6.06 12.16 -0.66
N LEU A 99 -6.96 11.25 -0.26
CA LEU A 99 -7.42 10.16 -1.13
C LEU A 99 -8.10 10.69 -2.39
N ASN A 100 -8.92 11.74 -2.26
CA ASN A 100 -9.59 12.38 -3.39
C ASN A 100 -8.59 13.11 -4.33
N GLU A 101 -7.55 13.72 -3.79
CA GLU A 101 -6.46 14.30 -4.60
C GLU A 101 -5.71 13.24 -5.40
N TRP A 102 -5.35 12.14 -4.75
CA TRP A 102 -4.70 11.02 -5.43
C TRP A 102 -5.61 10.37 -6.47
N ASN A 103 -6.90 10.24 -6.18
CA ASN A 103 -7.85 9.72 -7.16
C ASN A 103 -7.96 10.63 -8.40
N ARG A 104 -7.97 11.96 -8.23
CA ARG A 104 -7.95 12.90 -9.36
C ARG A 104 -6.68 12.75 -10.20
N ARG A 105 -5.51 12.57 -9.54
CA ARG A 105 -4.25 12.30 -10.23
C ARG A 105 -4.28 10.97 -10.98
N ALA A 106 -4.83 9.91 -10.38
CA ALA A 106 -4.99 8.63 -11.07
C ALA A 106 -5.87 8.79 -12.31
N GLN A 107 -7.01 9.46 -12.19
CA GLN A 107 -7.92 9.70 -13.31
C GLN A 107 -7.26 10.50 -14.45
N SER A 108 -6.45 11.52 -14.14
CA SER A 108 -5.69 12.26 -15.17
C SER A 108 -4.65 11.42 -15.91
N ARG A 109 -4.25 10.28 -15.35
CA ARG A 109 -3.37 9.28 -15.96
C ARG A 109 -4.14 8.15 -16.68
N GLY A 110 -5.48 8.18 -16.66
CA GLY A 110 -6.32 7.10 -17.17
C GLY A 110 -6.32 5.85 -16.27
N GLU A 111 -6.00 5.99 -15.00
CA GLU A 111 -5.86 4.90 -14.03
C GLU A 111 -6.91 5.01 -12.93
N THR A 112 -7.18 3.90 -12.24
CA THR A 112 -7.86 3.93 -10.95
C THR A 112 -6.87 4.29 -9.83
N LEU A 113 -7.37 4.74 -8.67
CA LEU A 113 -6.53 4.99 -7.50
C LEU A 113 -5.74 3.73 -7.10
N ALA A 114 -6.36 2.54 -7.17
CA ALA A 114 -5.70 1.29 -6.87
C ALA A 114 -4.54 0.98 -7.84
N GLN A 115 -4.75 1.21 -9.12
CA GLN A 115 -3.71 1.03 -10.15
C GLN A 115 -2.54 2.00 -9.92
N MET A 116 -2.83 3.26 -9.73
CA MET A 116 -1.80 4.28 -9.44
C MET A 116 -1.02 3.94 -8.16
N ALA A 117 -1.70 3.53 -7.09
CA ALA A 117 -1.04 3.18 -5.83
C ALA A 117 -0.13 1.95 -5.99
N MET A 118 -0.56 0.93 -6.73
CA MET A 118 0.27 -0.23 -7.04
C MET A 118 1.47 0.13 -7.93
N ALA A 119 1.24 0.89 -8.99
CA ALA A 119 2.32 1.35 -9.88
C ALA A 119 3.36 2.17 -9.10
N TRP A 120 2.91 3.01 -8.16
CA TRP A 120 3.82 3.77 -7.28
C TRP A 120 4.69 2.85 -6.42
N VAL A 121 4.12 1.82 -5.80
CA VAL A 121 4.90 0.85 -5.00
C VAL A 121 5.93 0.13 -5.86
N LEU A 122 5.52 -0.36 -7.03
CA LEU A 122 6.40 -1.11 -7.93
C LEU A 122 7.49 -0.24 -8.56
N ALA A 123 7.27 1.07 -8.67
CA ALA A 123 8.26 2.03 -9.17
C ALA A 123 9.34 2.38 -8.14
N GLN A 124 9.18 2.01 -6.85
CA GLN A 124 10.21 2.31 -5.85
C GLN A 124 11.45 1.44 -6.08
N GLN A 125 12.59 2.10 -6.19
CA GLN A 125 13.87 1.40 -6.37
C GLN A 125 14.15 0.48 -5.17
N GLY A 126 14.36 -0.79 -5.44
CA GLY A 126 14.60 -1.81 -4.41
C GLY A 126 13.38 -2.67 -4.08
N VAL A 127 12.18 -2.30 -4.49
CA VAL A 127 11.01 -3.18 -4.39
C VAL A 127 11.12 -4.30 -5.42
N THR A 128 11.14 -5.53 -4.94
CA THR A 128 11.20 -6.73 -5.78
C THR A 128 9.82 -7.24 -6.13
N SER A 129 8.88 -7.15 -5.19
CA SER A 129 7.51 -7.65 -5.36
C SER A 129 6.55 -6.98 -4.39
N ALA A 130 5.25 -7.11 -4.67
CA ALA A 130 4.19 -6.66 -3.77
C ALA A 130 3.16 -7.78 -3.56
N ILE A 131 2.76 -7.98 -2.30
CA ILE A 131 1.72 -8.95 -1.94
C ILE A 131 0.38 -8.28 -1.99
N VAL A 132 -0.50 -8.79 -2.83
CA VAL A 132 -1.87 -8.29 -2.98
C VAL A 132 -2.88 -9.36 -2.61
N GLY A 133 -3.97 -8.94 -1.97
CA GLY A 133 -5.15 -9.74 -1.77
C GLY A 133 -6.31 -9.19 -2.62
N ALA A 134 -7.03 -10.07 -3.30
CA ALA A 134 -8.23 -9.72 -4.04
C ALA A 134 -9.38 -10.66 -3.66
N SER A 135 -10.57 -10.12 -3.45
CA SER A 135 -11.78 -10.88 -3.15
C SER A 135 -12.59 -11.24 -4.40
N SER A 136 -12.16 -10.78 -5.57
CA SER A 136 -12.77 -11.12 -6.85
C SER A 136 -11.77 -11.08 -8.00
N THR A 137 -12.06 -11.80 -9.07
CA THR A 137 -11.26 -11.79 -10.32
C THR A 137 -11.19 -10.40 -10.93
N ARG A 138 -12.26 -9.61 -10.82
CA ARG A 138 -12.30 -8.21 -11.28
C ARG A 138 -11.27 -7.36 -10.56
N GLN A 139 -11.19 -7.43 -9.22
CA GLN A 139 -10.21 -6.71 -8.43
C GLN A 139 -8.79 -7.15 -8.78
N LEU A 140 -8.55 -8.45 -8.93
CA LEU A 140 -7.25 -8.96 -9.32
C LEU A 140 -6.83 -8.43 -10.70
N SER A 141 -7.73 -8.49 -11.68
CA SER A 141 -7.48 -7.96 -13.03
C SER A 141 -7.20 -6.46 -13.03
N GLU A 142 -7.90 -5.69 -12.19
CA GLU A 142 -7.65 -4.26 -12.01
C GLU A 142 -6.23 -4.01 -11.48
N ILE A 143 -5.83 -4.72 -10.43
CA ILE A 143 -4.50 -4.57 -9.81
C ILE A 143 -3.39 -4.97 -10.79
N LEU A 144 -3.57 -6.06 -11.54
CA LEU A 144 -2.56 -6.54 -12.50
C LEU A 144 -2.28 -5.54 -13.63
N ARG A 145 -3.25 -4.70 -14.01
CA ARG A 145 -3.03 -3.63 -14.99
C ARG A 145 -2.00 -2.59 -14.51
N ALA A 146 -1.78 -2.46 -13.22
CA ALA A 146 -0.75 -1.57 -12.68
C ALA A 146 0.67 -1.92 -13.14
N VAL A 147 0.93 -3.20 -13.49
CA VAL A 147 2.24 -3.65 -14.00
C VAL A 147 2.57 -3.02 -15.36
N SER A 148 1.53 -2.71 -16.14
CA SER A 148 1.64 -2.07 -17.46
C SER A 148 1.34 -0.57 -17.43
N ALA A 149 1.23 0.01 -16.24
CA ALA A 149 0.93 1.44 -16.06
C ALA A 149 2.10 2.32 -16.54
N ALA A 150 1.78 3.57 -16.87
CA ALA A 150 2.80 4.56 -17.22
C ALA A 150 3.79 4.77 -16.05
N PRO A 151 5.08 5.01 -16.32
CA PRO A 151 6.05 5.30 -15.26
C PRO A 151 5.64 6.49 -14.38
N PHE A 152 6.06 6.46 -13.12
CA PHE A 152 5.89 7.57 -12.19
C PHE A 152 6.91 8.66 -12.43
#